data_50578834f084ffbada66bbee0412d8e3
#
_entry.id   50578834f084ffbada66bbee0412d8e3
#
_cell.length_a   1.000
_cell.length_b   1.000
_cell.length_c   1.000
_cell.angle_alpha   90.00
_cell.angle_beta   90.00
_cell.angle_gamma   90.00
#
_symmetry.space_group_name_H-M   'P 1'
#
loop_
_entity.id
_entity.type
_entity.pdbx_description
1 polymer ?
#
loop_
_entity_poly.entity_id
_entity_poly.type
_entity_poly.pdbx_seq_one_letter_code
_entity_poly.pdbx_strand_id
1 'polypeptide(L)'
;PRVHAAKGSRKLQLKNSMQAKFEKMVVPISKLLITPDQQKHINFDAFFENVMFHEVAHGLGIKYTLNGKQDVRSALQNYYTSIEEGKADILGLFCVTKLAESAVAADLHRRNLPFRSFWCRQRPRKSKHDAICPFHGKRSHQQG
;
A
#
# COMPACT_ATOMS: atom_id res chain seq x y z
N PRO A 1 12.69 0.85 -20.64
CA PRO A 1 13.42 0.24 -19.51
C PRO A 1 14.75 0.92 -19.20
N ARG A 2 15.64 1.14 -20.19
CA ARG A 2 16.97 1.76 -19.95
C ARG A 2 16.89 3.17 -19.38
N VAL A 3 15.94 3.99 -19.83
CA VAL A 3 15.75 5.36 -19.32
C VAL A 3 15.31 5.35 -17.85
N HIS A 4 14.41 4.44 -17.46
CA HIS A 4 13.97 4.29 -16.09
C HIS A 4 15.09 3.83 -15.15
N ALA A 5 15.95 2.92 -15.62
CA ALA A 5 17.09 2.46 -14.84
C ALA A 5 18.12 3.58 -14.58
N ALA A 6 18.35 4.46 -15.59
CA ALA A 6 19.36 5.52 -15.49
C ALA A 6 18.85 6.82 -14.87
N LYS A 7 17.59 7.20 -15.11
CA LYS A 7 17.02 8.51 -14.74
C LYS A 7 15.87 8.44 -13.75
N GLY A 8 15.47 7.24 -13.34
CA GLY A 8 14.28 7.01 -12.53
C GLY A 8 12.98 7.21 -13.33
N SER A 9 11.86 7.11 -12.63
CA SER A 9 10.54 7.37 -13.20
C SER A 9 9.77 8.34 -12.32
N ARG A 10 8.89 9.14 -12.95
CA ARG A 10 7.95 10.00 -12.24
C ARG A 10 6.55 9.42 -12.37
N LYS A 11 5.84 9.40 -11.26
CA LYS A 11 4.42 9.06 -11.22
C LYS A 11 3.63 10.31 -10.86
N LEU A 12 2.62 10.61 -11.64
CA LEU A 12 1.72 11.74 -11.42
C LEU A 12 0.33 11.18 -11.12
N GLN A 13 -0.26 11.65 -10.03
CA GLN A 13 -1.60 11.26 -9.63
C GLN A 13 -2.41 12.50 -9.29
N LEU A 14 -3.52 12.68 -9.98
CA LEU A 14 -4.38 13.84 -9.80
C LEU A 14 -5.34 13.61 -8.63
N LYS A 15 -5.10 14.30 -7.52
CA LYS A 15 -5.87 14.12 -6.29
C LYS A 15 -7.37 14.38 -6.49
N ASN A 16 -7.75 15.42 -7.25
CA ASN A 16 -9.13 15.75 -7.56
C ASN A 16 -9.86 14.65 -8.35
N SER A 17 -9.20 14.06 -9.35
CA SER A 17 -9.75 12.92 -10.10
C SER A 17 -9.93 11.70 -9.21
N MET A 18 -8.96 11.43 -8.34
CA MET A 18 -9.03 10.33 -7.38
C MET A 18 -10.13 10.55 -6.35
N GLN A 19 -10.36 11.80 -5.92
CA GLN A 19 -11.47 12.15 -5.04
C GLN A 19 -12.82 11.82 -5.69
N ALA A 20 -13.02 12.26 -6.93
CA ALA A 20 -14.24 11.97 -7.67
C ALA A 20 -14.46 10.45 -7.86
N LYS A 21 -13.40 9.70 -8.15
CA LYS A 21 -13.43 8.24 -8.25
C LYS A 21 -13.80 7.57 -6.92
N PHE A 22 -13.21 8.04 -5.83
CA PHE A 22 -13.54 7.55 -4.49
C PHE A 22 -15.02 7.77 -4.14
N GLU A 23 -15.53 8.98 -4.30
CA GLU A 23 -16.90 9.34 -3.94
C GLU A 23 -17.94 8.63 -4.82
N LYS A 24 -17.69 8.55 -6.13
CA LYS A 24 -18.68 8.04 -7.08
C LYS A 24 -18.60 6.53 -7.33
N MET A 25 -17.49 5.89 -7.00
CA MET A 25 -17.30 4.46 -7.24
C MET A 25 -16.99 3.70 -5.96
N VAL A 26 -15.94 4.08 -5.21
CA VAL A 26 -15.49 3.31 -4.06
C VAL A 26 -16.52 3.35 -2.93
N VAL A 27 -17.04 4.53 -2.58
CA VAL A 27 -18.02 4.66 -1.49
C VAL A 27 -19.32 3.89 -1.78
N PRO A 28 -19.96 4.00 -2.94
CA PRO A 28 -21.15 3.18 -3.24
C PRO A 28 -20.89 1.68 -3.21
N ILE A 29 -19.78 1.23 -3.81
CA ILE A 29 -19.40 -0.20 -3.83
C ILE A 29 -19.15 -0.70 -2.42
N SER A 30 -18.45 0.08 -1.59
CA SER A 30 -18.14 -0.30 -0.23
C SER A 30 -19.39 -0.52 0.64
N LYS A 31 -20.43 0.26 0.42
CA LYS A 31 -21.73 0.09 1.11
C LYS A 31 -22.39 -1.26 0.82
N LEU A 32 -22.10 -1.83 -0.34
CA LEU A 32 -22.64 -3.13 -0.75
C LEU A 32 -21.77 -4.31 -0.32
N LEU A 33 -20.45 -4.14 -0.34
CA LEU A 33 -19.49 -5.25 -0.17
C LEU A 33 -18.85 -5.30 1.21
N ILE A 34 -18.79 -4.16 1.92
CA ILE A 34 -18.10 -4.07 3.21
C ILE A 34 -19.12 -4.12 4.35
N THR A 35 -18.81 -4.93 5.36
CA THR A 35 -19.68 -5.05 6.55
C THR A 35 -19.82 -3.72 7.28
N PRO A 36 -20.98 -3.42 7.88
CA PRO A 36 -21.27 -2.11 8.50
C PRO A 36 -20.25 -1.67 9.54
N ASP A 37 -19.71 -2.60 10.34
CA ASP A 37 -18.69 -2.34 11.34
C ASP A 37 -17.34 -1.90 10.74
N GLN A 38 -17.05 -2.30 9.50
CA GLN A 38 -15.84 -1.96 8.78
C GLN A 38 -15.98 -0.71 7.90
N GLN A 39 -17.20 -0.30 7.53
CA GLN A 39 -17.43 0.85 6.66
C GLN A 39 -16.86 2.17 7.22
N LYS A 40 -16.79 2.31 8.55
CA LYS A 40 -16.18 3.46 9.22
C LYS A 40 -14.68 3.66 8.92
N HIS A 41 -14.03 2.64 8.37
CA HIS A 41 -12.62 2.70 7.99
C HIS A 41 -12.39 3.09 6.53
N ILE A 42 -13.45 3.27 5.76
CA ILE A 42 -13.38 3.69 4.37
C ILE A 42 -13.08 5.18 4.34
N ASN A 43 -11.89 5.52 3.86
CA ASN A 43 -11.35 6.86 3.92
C ASN A 43 -10.62 7.20 2.61
N PHE A 44 -10.77 8.44 2.16
CA PHE A 44 -10.15 8.90 0.91
C PHE A 44 -8.62 8.88 0.97
N ASP A 45 -8.03 9.34 2.07
CA ASP A 45 -6.57 9.41 2.16
C ASP A 45 -5.95 8.01 2.13
N ALA A 46 -6.57 7.04 2.83
CA ALA A 46 -6.14 5.64 2.77
C ALA A 46 -6.23 5.06 1.35
N PHE A 47 -7.32 5.35 0.63
CA PHE A 47 -7.48 4.95 -0.76
C PHE A 47 -6.44 5.60 -1.66
N PHE A 48 -6.24 6.91 -1.52
CA PHE A 48 -5.29 7.67 -2.33
C PHE A 48 -3.85 7.20 -2.12
N GLU A 49 -3.43 7.01 -0.88
CA GLU A 49 -2.10 6.54 -0.53
C GLU A 49 -1.85 5.11 -1.02
N ASN A 50 -2.83 4.22 -0.85
CA ASN A 50 -2.71 2.84 -1.33
C ASN A 50 -2.48 2.81 -2.85
N VAL A 51 -3.27 3.55 -3.62
CA VAL A 51 -3.11 3.62 -5.08
C VAL A 51 -1.79 4.28 -5.46
N MET A 52 -1.39 5.34 -4.75
CA MET A 52 -0.11 6.03 -5.00
C MET A 52 1.09 5.10 -4.79
N PHE A 53 1.12 4.34 -3.70
CA PHE A 53 2.22 3.41 -3.42
C PHE A 53 2.21 2.18 -4.32
N HIS A 54 1.03 1.71 -4.75
CA HIS A 54 0.90 0.70 -5.81
C HIS A 54 1.60 1.19 -7.09
N GLU A 55 1.29 2.41 -7.53
CA GLU A 55 1.91 3.00 -8.71
C GLU A 55 3.43 3.19 -8.55
N VAL A 56 3.89 3.59 -7.37
CA VAL A 56 5.34 3.68 -7.06
C VAL A 56 5.98 2.30 -7.16
N ALA A 57 5.32 1.27 -6.63
CA ALA A 57 5.82 -0.10 -6.60
C ALA A 57 6.01 -0.71 -7.99
N HIS A 58 5.26 -0.28 -9.01
CA HIS A 58 5.55 -0.62 -10.40
C HIS A 58 6.95 -0.18 -10.86
N GLY A 59 7.47 0.88 -10.27
CA GLY A 59 8.85 1.36 -10.51
C GLY A 59 9.93 0.50 -9.87
N LEU A 60 9.59 -0.28 -8.85
CA LEU A 60 10.51 -1.07 -8.04
C LEU A 60 10.75 -2.47 -8.62
N GLY A 61 11.78 -3.14 -8.10
CA GLY A 61 12.15 -4.49 -8.50
C GLY A 61 13.06 -4.56 -9.72
N ILE A 62 13.47 -5.78 -10.05
CA ILE A 62 14.38 -6.06 -11.17
C ILE A 62 13.69 -5.80 -12.51
N LYS A 63 14.45 -5.27 -13.46
CA LYS A 63 13.99 -5.01 -14.84
C LYS A 63 14.51 -6.02 -15.84
N TYR A 64 15.55 -6.72 -15.48
CA TYR A 64 16.19 -7.76 -16.27
C TYR A 64 16.24 -9.05 -15.49
N THR A 65 16.25 -10.17 -16.20
CA THR A 65 16.46 -11.51 -15.61
C THR A 65 17.81 -11.58 -14.91
N LEU A 66 17.93 -12.44 -13.88
CA LEU A 66 19.16 -12.58 -13.09
C LEU A 66 20.40 -12.90 -13.94
N ASN A 67 20.22 -13.59 -15.05
CA ASN A 67 21.29 -13.86 -16.02
C ASN A 67 21.57 -12.70 -17.00
N GLY A 68 20.82 -11.60 -16.89
CA GLY A 68 20.98 -10.40 -17.73
C GLY A 68 20.62 -10.55 -19.22
N LYS A 69 20.12 -11.72 -19.64
CA LYS A 69 19.90 -12.02 -21.07
C LYS A 69 18.69 -11.35 -21.69
N GLN A 70 17.65 -11.10 -20.90
CA GLN A 70 16.40 -10.50 -21.40
C GLN A 70 15.71 -9.67 -20.31
N ASP A 71 14.77 -8.82 -20.70
CA ASP A 71 13.93 -8.11 -19.74
C ASP A 71 12.88 -9.06 -19.12
N VAL A 72 12.42 -8.71 -17.91
CA VAL A 72 11.49 -9.53 -17.14
C VAL A 72 10.16 -9.70 -17.85
N ARG A 73 9.69 -8.68 -18.58
CA ARG A 73 8.43 -8.74 -19.33
C ARG A 73 8.47 -9.81 -20.41
N SER A 74 9.55 -9.82 -21.18
CA SER A 74 9.77 -10.83 -22.23
C SER A 74 9.94 -12.24 -21.65
N ALA A 75 10.58 -12.36 -20.48
CA ALA A 75 10.77 -13.64 -19.80
C ALA A 75 9.46 -14.23 -19.27
N LEU A 76 8.58 -13.40 -18.72
CA LEU A 76 7.32 -13.83 -18.11
C LEU A 76 6.16 -13.92 -19.12
N GLN A 77 6.29 -13.33 -20.31
CA GLN A 77 5.30 -13.40 -21.38
C GLN A 77 3.86 -13.10 -20.88
N ASN A 78 2.95 -14.04 -21.03
CA ASN A 78 1.53 -13.91 -20.66
C ASN A 78 1.30 -13.75 -19.15
N TYR A 79 2.24 -14.19 -18.33
CA TYR A 79 2.13 -14.07 -16.87
C TYR A 79 2.61 -12.73 -16.34
N TYR A 80 3.27 -11.92 -17.17
CA TYR A 80 3.88 -10.67 -16.74
C TYR A 80 2.89 -9.75 -16.05
N THR A 81 1.74 -9.49 -16.64
CA THR A 81 0.75 -8.54 -16.09
C THR A 81 0.29 -8.96 -14.71
N SER A 82 -0.14 -10.22 -14.54
CA SER A 82 -0.62 -10.70 -13.24
C SER A 82 0.45 -10.66 -12.15
N ILE A 83 1.69 -11.01 -12.50
CA ILE A 83 2.81 -10.98 -11.54
C ILE A 83 3.21 -9.54 -11.21
N GLU A 84 3.20 -8.64 -12.19
CA GLU A 84 3.54 -7.23 -12.00
C GLU A 84 2.52 -6.52 -11.11
N GLU A 85 1.21 -6.75 -11.32
CA GLU A 85 0.15 -6.21 -10.48
C GLU A 85 0.24 -6.77 -9.04
N GLY A 86 0.38 -8.08 -8.90
CA GLY A 86 0.57 -8.69 -7.57
C GLY A 86 1.82 -8.19 -6.85
N LYS A 87 2.92 -7.97 -7.57
CA LYS A 87 4.12 -7.33 -7.02
C LYS A 87 3.82 -5.90 -6.56
N ALA A 88 3.11 -5.13 -7.38
CA ALA A 88 2.77 -3.74 -7.07
C ALA A 88 1.90 -3.64 -5.81
N ASP A 89 0.91 -4.49 -5.67
CA ASP A 89 0.05 -4.56 -4.47
C ASP A 89 0.86 -4.89 -3.21
N ILE A 90 1.67 -5.95 -3.26
CA ILE A 90 2.45 -6.40 -2.10
C ILE A 90 3.50 -5.36 -1.69
N LEU A 91 4.25 -4.82 -2.66
CA LEU A 91 5.29 -3.83 -2.38
C LEU A 91 4.68 -2.48 -1.98
N GLY A 92 3.58 -2.07 -2.59
CA GLY A 92 2.86 -0.86 -2.21
C GLY A 92 2.43 -0.91 -0.75
N LEU A 93 1.80 -2.01 -0.34
CA LEU A 93 1.41 -2.26 1.04
C LEU A 93 2.60 -2.30 2.00
N PHE A 94 3.68 -2.96 1.60
CA PHE A 94 4.92 -2.99 2.38
C PHE A 94 5.49 -1.59 2.59
N CYS A 95 5.56 -0.77 1.54
CA CYS A 95 6.06 0.61 1.61
C CYS A 95 5.23 1.45 2.58
N VAL A 96 3.91 1.40 2.47
CA VAL A 96 3.00 2.12 3.38
C VAL A 96 3.21 1.67 4.83
N THR A 97 3.32 0.35 5.06
CA THR A 97 3.57 -0.19 6.40
C THR A 97 4.90 0.31 6.98
N LYS A 98 5.97 0.29 6.17
CA LYS A 98 7.30 0.74 6.60
C LYS A 98 7.36 2.24 6.87
N LEU A 99 6.68 3.04 6.06
CA LEU A 99 6.54 4.48 6.34
C LEU A 99 5.76 4.75 7.62
N ALA A 100 4.71 3.97 7.88
CA ALA A 100 3.95 4.07 9.14
C ALA A 100 4.77 3.67 10.39
N GLU A 101 5.79 2.83 10.22
CA GLU A 101 6.74 2.47 11.30
C GLU A 101 7.82 3.53 11.51
N SER A 102 8.10 4.35 10.52
CA SER A 102 9.16 5.36 10.58
C SER A 102 8.72 6.62 11.32
N ALA A 103 9.69 7.38 11.85
CA ALA A 103 9.45 8.65 12.54
C ALA A 103 8.77 9.71 11.65
N VAL A 104 8.97 9.64 10.32
CA VAL A 104 8.32 10.51 9.34
C VAL A 104 6.81 10.22 9.31
N ALA A 105 6.41 8.97 9.45
CA ALA A 105 5.01 8.60 9.54
C ALA A 105 4.39 8.92 10.92
N ALA A 106 5.18 9.05 11.97
CA ALA A 106 4.66 9.53 13.26
C ALA A 106 4.14 10.96 13.16
N ASP A 107 4.75 11.80 12.34
CA ASP A 107 4.28 13.18 12.10
C ASP A 107 3.06 13.22 11.17
N LEU A 108 2.99 12.39 10.14
CA LEU A 108 1.81 12.16 9.34
C LEU A 108 0.66 11.57 10.18
N HIS A 109 0.98 10.72 11.14
CA HIS A 109 0.00 10.10 12.04
C HIS A 109 -0.59 11.07 13.06
N ARG A 110 0.15 12.08 13.52
CA ARG A 110 -0.38 13.18 14.35
C ARG A 110 -1.40 14.04 13.60
N ARG A 111 -1.39 14.04 12.28
CA ARG A 111 -2.31 14.79 11.42
C ARG A 111 -3.58 14.02 11.03
N ASN A 112 -4.00 13.00 11.81
CA ASN A 112 -5.25 12.25 11.61
C ASN A 112 -5.32 11.35 10.37
N LEU A 113 -4.38 10.45 10.18
CA LEU A 113 -4.54 9.39 9.18
C LEU A 113 -5.14 8.11 9.81
N PRO A 114 -6.38 7.75 9.53
CA PRO A 114 -7.02 6.51 10.01
C PRO A 114 -6.53 5.25 9.28
N PHE A 115 -5.48 5.38 8.47
CA PHE A 115 -4.89 4.34 7.63
C PHE A 115 -4.48 3.08 8.39
N ARG A 116 -3.97 3.25 9.60
CA ARG A 116 -3.45 2.17 10.45
C ARG A 116 -4.50 1.13 10.87
N SER A 117 -5.72 1.58 11.13
CA SER A 117 -6.81 0.73 11.58
C SER A 117 -7.43 -0.09 10.45
N PHE A 118 -7.42 0.42 9.23
CA PHE A 118 -7.93 -0.26 8.04
C PHE A 118 -7.10 -1.51 7.71
N TRP A 119 -5.78 -1.40 7.67
CA TRP A 119 -4.89 -2.50 7.27
C TRP A 119 -4.63 -3.55 8.36
N CYS A 120 -4.60 -3.17 9.63
CA CYS A 120 -4.49 -4.14 10.71
C CYS A 120 -5.67 -5.12 10.78
N ARG A 121 -6.85 -4.73 10.28
CA ARG A 121 -8.05 -5.58 10.29
C ARG A 121 -8.18 -6.48 9.08
N GLN A 122 -7.54 -6.16 7.97
CA GLN A 122 -7.60 -6.99 6.75
C GLN A 122 -6.66 -8.20 6.77
N ARG A 123 -5.78 -8.31 7.76
CA ARG A 123 -4.98 -9.53 7.91
C ARG A 123 -5.88 -10.68 8.39
N PRO A 124 -5.97 -11.78 7.65
CA PRO A 124 -6.64 -12.98 8.17
C PRO A 124 -5.94 -13.43 9.45
N ARG A 125 -6.69 -13.63 10.53
CA ARG A 125 -6.17 -14.16 11.80
C ARG A 125 -5.62 -15.57 11.56
N LYS A 126 -4.30 -15.69 11.48
CA LYS A 126 -3.64 -16.99 11.25
C LYS A 126 -3.53 -17.88 12.50
N SER A 127 -3.65 -17.33 13.71
CA SER A 127 -3.75 -18.16 14.94
C SER A 127 -4.14 -17.32 16.16
N LYS A 128 -4.52 -18.01 17.26
CA LYS A 128 -4.84 -17.38 18.56
C LYS A 128 -3.64 -16.68 19.24
N HIS A 129 -2.42 -16.88 18.74
CA HIS A 129 -1.20 -16.26 19.26
C HIS A 129 -0.79 -14.94 18.59
N ASP A 130 -1.42 -14.55 17.47
CA ASP A 130 -1.12 -13.30 16.74
C ASP A 130 -1.94 -12.11 17.26
N ALA A 131 -2.29 -12.09 18.55
CA ALA A 131 -3.13 -11.07 19.15
C ALA A 131 -2.42 -9.71 19.36
N ILE A 132 -1.17 -9.57 18.98
CA ILE A 132 -0.41 -8.34 19.16
C ILE A 132 -0.17 -7.73 17.77
N CYS A 133 -0.94 -6.70 17.44
CA CYS A 133 -0.56 -5.79 16.37
C CYS A 133 0.83 -5.22 16.76
N PRO A 134 1.88 -5.41 15.92
CA PRO A 134 3.26 -5.02 16.29
C PRO A 134 3.43 -3.53 16.55
N PHE A 135 2.36 -2.76 16.48
CA PHE A 135 2.31 -1.33 16.69
C PHE A 135 1.85 -0.87 18.08
N HIS A 136 1.55 -1.79 19.00
CA HIS A 136 1.42 -1.44 20.42
C HIS A 136 2.81 -1.37 21.04
N GLY A 137 3.51 -0.26 20.82
CA GLY A 137 4.67 0.11 21.60
C GLY A 137 4.27 0.19 23.06
N LYS A 138 4.89 -0.62 23.90
CA LYS A 138 4.83 -0.51 25.36
C LYS A 138 5.24 0.91 25.73
N ARG A 139 4.33 1.71 26.26
CA ARG A 139 4.71 2.85 27.10
C ARG A 139 5.38 2.27 28.33
N SER A 140 6.69 2.33 28.38
CA SER A 140 7.42 2.15 29.62
C SER A 140 7.04 3.31 30.54
N HIS A 141 6.20 3.05 31.56
CA HIS A 141 6.15 3.87 32.75
C HIS A 141 7.53 3.77 33.41
N GLN A 142 8.37 4.76 33.26
CA GLN A 142 9.38 5.07 34.24
C GLN A 142 8.72 6.01 35.25
N GLN A 143 8.32 5.44 36.38
CA GLN A 143 8.23 6.16 37.67
C GLN A 143 9.61 6.04 38.29
N GLY A 144 10.16 7.16 38.66
CA GLY A 144 11.31 7.39 39.50
C GLY A 144 11.38 8.85 39.84
#